data_7639b8b9c18ddb53e0177d83305da8fa
#
_entry.id   7639b8b9c18ddb53e0177d83305da8fa
#
_cell.length_a   1.000
_cell.length_b   1.000
_cell.length_c   1.000
_cell.angle_alpha   90.00
_cell.angle_beta   90.00
_cell.angle_gamma   90.00
#
_symmetry.space_group_name_H-M   'P 1'
#
loop_
_entity.id
_entity.type
_entity.pdbx_description
1 polymer ?
#
loop_
_entity_poly.entity_id
_entity_poly.type
_entity_poly.pdbx_seq_one_letter_code
_entity_poly.pdbx_strand_id
1 'polypeptide(L)'
;MQSDVFAITPSSDNNFYFASATATGTISLLKSTPSRNGAGYKVSVQNSAGDDSSTNYNISGFVVGDLGASTVTETLAGGESAVTVFTTNYFAEVTNFAVAAGTSVGTIQVGYGGDIALPRTRIKAFNYAAPTAAGSITVTRDDNSTLPILEITSPAGIVESSHLTIPENGILTTGSNNNNYAIVSLTNITSLTLYCG
;
A
#
# COMPACT_ATOMS: atom_id res chain seq x y z
N MET A 1 -20.86 10.51 15.70
CA MET A 1 -20.20 10.00 14.48
C MET A 1 -18.76 9.76 14.87
N GLN A 2 -18.33 8.51 14.87
CA GLN A 2 -16.96 8.15 15.26
C GLN A 2 -16.06 8.54 14.07
N SER A 3 -15.06 9.36 14.30
CA SER A 3 -14.07 9.66 13.26
C SER A 3 -13.06 8.52 13.22
N ASP A 4 -12.94 7.89 12.08
CA ASP A 4 -11.89 6.90 11.87
C ASP A 4 -10.56 7.61 11.65
N VAL A 5 -9.53 7.13 12.34
CA VAL A 5 -8.17 7.65 12.21
C VAL A 5 -7.33 6.62 11.47
N PHE A 6 -6.87 7.00 10.28
CA PHE A 6 -5.93 6.18 9.50
C PHE A 6 -4.51 6.69 9.75
N ALA A 7 -3.77 6.02 10.61
CA ALA A 7 -2.33 6.21 10.69
C ALA A 7 -1.67 5.42 9.55
N ILE A 8 -1.13 6.13 8.60
CA ILE A 8 -0.45 5.56 7.45
C ILE A 8 1.04 5.72 7.66
N THR A 9 1.76 4.61 7.72
CA THR A 9 3.21 4.65 7.67
C THR A 9 3.62 4.66 6.20
N PRO A 10 4.21 5.75 5.68
CA PRO A 10 4.56 5.87 4.27
C PRO A 10 5.72 4.97 3.84
N SER A 11 6.36 4.30 4.77
CA SER A 11 7.52 3.44 4.50
C SER A 11 7.08 2.08 3.98
N SER A 12 7.76 1.61 2.93
CA SER A 12 7.74 0.20 2.56
C SER A 12 8.35 -0.66 3.67
N ASP A 13 7.73 -1.79 3.97
CA ASP A 13 8.32 -2.82 4.82
C ASP A 13 8.47 -4.10 3.98
N ASN A 14 9.67 -4.36 3.53
CA ASN A 14 9.97 -5.49 2.65
C ASN A 14 9.86 -6.85 3.35
N ASN A 15 9.83 -6.88 4.68
CA ASN A 15 9.77 -8.11 5.49
C ASN A 15 8.44 -8.28 6.24
N PHE A 16 7.43 -7.51 5.90
CA PHE A 16 6.17 -7.48 6.65
C PHE A 16 5.44 -8.81 6.66
N TYR A 17 5.30 -9.44 5.49
CA TYR A 17 4.59 -10.71 5.33
C TYR A 17 5.50 -11.92 5.49
N PHE A 18 6.74 -11.81 5.01
CA PHE A 18 7.70 -12.89 5.05
C PHE A 18 9.13 -12.36 5.15
N ALA A 19 9.86 -12.82 6.15
CA ALA A 19 11.27 -12.48 6.33
C ALA A 19 12.15 -13.19 5.29
N SER A 20 13.32 -12.62 5.05
CA SER A 20 14.29 -13.09 4.05
C SER A 20 14.62 -14.58 4.20
N ALA A 21 14.10 -15.41 3.31
CA ALA A 21 14.37 -16.84 3.22
C ALA A 21 14.09 -17.36 1.81
N THR A 22 14.59 -18.56 1.52
CA THR A 22 14.20 -19.30 0.30
C THR A 22 12.77 -19.80 0.45
N ALA A 23 11.94 -19.54 -0.55
CA ALA A 23 10.52 -19.86 -0.52
C ALA A 23 10.20 -21.08 -1.39
N THR A 24 9.38 -21.98 -0.87
CA THR A 24 8.89 -23.17 -1.58
C THR A 24 7.44 -23.41 -1.21
N GLY A 25 6.56 -23.56 -2.22
CA GLY A 25 5.14 -23.82 -1.99
C GLY A 25 4.44 -22.69 -1.24
N THR A 26 3.52 -23.05 -0.36
CA THR A 26 2.79 -22.07 0.47
C THR A 26 3.67 -21.62 1.63
N ILE A 27 3.71 -20.33 1.85
CA ILE A 27 4.55 -19.69 2.86
C ILE A 27 3.67 -19.29 4.06
N SER A 28 4.16 -19.55 5.27
CA SER A 28 3.54 -19.05 6.49
C SER A 28 3.79 -17.55 6.62
N LEU A 29 2.70 -16.77 6.60
CA LEU A 29 2.77 -15.33 6.75
C LEU A 29 3.07 -14.94 8.21
N LEU A 30 3.96 -13.97 8.40
CA LEU A 30 4.26 -13.38 9.71
C LEU A 30 3.09 -12.51 10.19
N LYS A 31 2.49 -11.77 9.26
CA LYS A 31 1.34 -10.89 9.45
C LYS A 31 0.48 -10.94 8.19
N SER A 32 -0.78 -10.55 8.29
CA SER A 32 -1.71 -10.56 7.16
C SER A 32 -2.19 -9.16 6.77
N THR A 33 -2.23 -8.22 7.71
CA THR A 33 -2.91 -6.92 7.54
C THR A 33 -1.97 -5.78 7.88
N PRO A 34 -1.51 -4.99 6.90
CA PRO A 34 -0.66 -3.83 7.14
C PRO A 34 -1.38 -2.69 7.86
N SER A 35 -2.68 -2.55 7.63
CA SER A 35 -3.51 -1.51 8.23
C SER A 35 -4.74 -2.10 8.90
N ARG A 36 -5.05 -1.63 10.11
CA ARG A 36 -6.26 -2.05 10.84
C ARG A 36 -7.55 -1.46 10.28
N ASN A 37 -7.47 -0.48 9.42
CA ASN A 37 -8.60 0.35 8.99
C ASN A 37 -9.04 0.07 7.55
N GLY A 38 -8.61 -1.05 6.96
CA GLY A 38 -9.00 -1.46 5.62
C GLY A 38 -8.29 -0.69 4.49
N ALA A 39 -7.28 0.12 4.78
CA ALA A 39 -6.41 0.66 3.74
C ALA A 39 -5.61 -0.50 3.11
N GLY A 40 -5.44 -0.44 1.80
CA GLY A 40 -4.73 -1.47 1.04
C GLY A 40 -3.39 -1.00 0.55
N TYR A 41 -2.50 -1.96 0.40
CA TYR A 41 -1.14 -1.76 -0.07
C TYR A 41 -0.84 -2.73 -1.20
N LYS A 42 0.04 -2.34 -2.11
CA LYS A 42 0.63 -3.27 -3.06
C LYS A 42 1.55 -4.21 -2.32
N VAL A 43 1.42 -5.50 -2.58
CA VAL A 43 2.38 -6.48 -2.07
C VAL A 43 3.66 -6.38 -2.87
N SER A 44 4.79 -6.30 -2.19
CA SER A 44 6.11 -6.28 -2.79
C SER A 44 6.80 -7.62 -2.62
N VAL A 45 7.46 -8.08 -3.66
CA VAL A 45 8.38 -9.21 -3.61
C VAL A 45 9.75 -8.75 -4.09
N GLN A 46 10.75 -8.88 -3.23
CA GLN A 46 12.13 -8.55 -3.55
C GLN A 46 13.00 -9.80 -3.43
N ASN A 47 13.72 -10.12 -4.48
CA ASN A 47 14.75 -11.13 -4.44
C ASN A 47 16.08 -10.48 -4.02
N SER A 48 16.70 -10.97 -2.95
CA SER A 48 17.96 -10.40 -2.46
C SER A 48 19.19 -10.94 -3.22
N ALA A 49 19.09 -12.13 -3.82
CA ALA A 49 20.16 -12.74 -4.59
C ALA A 49 19.58 -13.84 -5.50
N GLY A 50 19.85 -13.74 -6.78
CA GLY A 50 19.33 -14.67 -7.78
C GLY A 50 18.31 -14.03 -8.71
N ASP A 51 17.92 -14.74 -9.74
CA ASP A 51 16.95 -14.29 -10.74
C ASP A 51 15.69 -15.14 -10.65
N ASP A 52 14.61 -14.55 -10.21
CA ASP A 52 13.29 -15.17 -10.09
C ASP A 52 12.33 -14.72 -11.22
N SER A 53 12.82 -14.12 -12.30
CA SER A 53 11.99 -13.64 -13.41
C SER A 53 11.16 -14.73 -14.08
N SER A 54 11.56 -15.99 -13.93
CA SER A 54 10.80 -17.17 -14.37
C SER A 54 9.93 -17.81 -13.28
N THR A 55 9.99 -17.29 -12.06
CA THR A 55 9.22 -17.78 -10.91
C THR A 55 7.93 -16.95 -10.78
N ASN A 56 6.82 -17.62 -10.55
CA ASN A 56 5.55 -16.95 -10.30
C ASN A 56 5.15 -17.10 -8.83
N TYR A 57 4.63 -16.02 -8.26
CA TYR A 57 4.09 -15.95 -6.92
C TYR A 57 2.59 -15.72 -6.96
N ASN A 58 1.83 -16.57 -6.29
CA ASN A 58 0.38 -16.40 -6.12
C ASN A 58 0.10 -15.72 -4.79
N ILE A 59 -0.50 -14.55 -4.86
CA ILE A 59 -0.91 -13.74 -3.72
C ILE A 59 -2.42 -13.75 -3.65
N SER A 60 -2.99 -14.22 -2.55
CA SER A 60 -4.43 -14.22 -2.34
C SER A 60 -4.79 -13.39 -1.11
N GLY A 61 -5.91 -12.68 -1.20
CA GLY A 61 -6.35 -11.83 -0.10
C GLY A 61 -7.59 -11.01 -0.44
N PHE A 62 -7.91 -10.09 0.43
CA PHE A 62 -9.00 -9.13 0.25
C PHE A 62 -8.44 -7.82 -0.27
N VAL A 63 -8.95 -7.36 -1.40
CA VAL A 63 -8.56 -6.06 -1.99
C VAL A 63 -9.43 -4.93 -1.46
N VAL A 64 -8.87 -3.71 -1.49
CA VAL A 64 -9.61 -2.51 -1.09
C VAL A 64 -10.77 -2.26 -2.04
N GLY A 65 -11.92 -1.89 -1.47
CA GLY A 65 -13.14 -1.61 -2.24
C GLY A 65 -14.06 -2.82 -2.39
N ASP A 66 -13.55 -4.02 -2.25
CA ASP A 66 -14.33 -5.26 -2.29
C ASP A 66 -14.53 -5.82 -0.87
N LEU A 67 -15.21 -5.03 -0.04
CA LEU A 67 -15.38 -5.27 1.40
C LEU A 67 -15.97 -6.66 1.71
N GLY A 68 -15.10 -7.67 1.74
CA GLY A 68 -15.43 -9.00 2.23
C GLY A 68 -16.26 -9.89 1.31
N ALA A 69 -16.38 -9.54 0.03
CA ALA A 69 -17.18 -10.32 -0.90
C ALA A 69 -16.46 -11.58 -1.41
N SER A 70 -15.19 -11.48 -1.78
CA SER A 70 -14.40 -12.63 -2.27
C SER A 70 -12.90 -12.41 -2.13
N THR A 71 -12.18 -13.51 -1.97
CA THR A 71 -10.72 -13.50 -2.07
C THR A 71 -10.30 -13.33 -3.53
N VAL A 72 -9.43 -12.37 -3.79
CA VAL A 72 -8.78 -12.20 -5.09
C VAL A 72 -7.44 -12.90 -5.06
N THR A 73 -7.09 -13.59 -6.13
CA THR A 73 -5.74 -14.14 -6.32
C THR A 73 -5.07 -13.45 -7.50
N GLU A 74 -3.90 -12.89 -7.27
CA GLU A 74 -3.06 -12.29 -8.29
C GLU A 74 -1.78 -13.13 -8.44
N THR A 75 -1.38 -13.37 -9.70
CA THR A 75 -0.10 -14.00 -10.02
C THR A 75 0.89 -12.91 -10.38
N LEU A 76 1.96 -12.82 -9.59
CA LEU A 76 3.05 -11.87 -9.76
C LEU A 76 4.29 -12.61 -10.27
N ALA A 77 4.82 -12.17 -11.42
CA ALA A 77 6.13 -12.66 -11.88
C ALA A 77 7.23 -12.10 -10.97
N GLY A 78 8.17 -12.93 -10.61
CA GLY A 78 9.33 -12.50 -9.83
C GLY A 78 10.24 -11.55 -10.61
N GLY A 79 11.16 -10.92 -9.91
CA GLY A 79 12.13 -9.99 -10.48
C GLY A 79 13.51 -10.60 -10.64
N GLU A 80 14.37 -9.91 -11.36
CA GLU A 80 15.80 -10.14 -11.36
C GLU A 80 16.41 -9.86 -9.98
N SER A 81 17.67 -10.19 -9.79
CA SER A 81 18.39 -9.95 -8.53
C SER A 81 18.29 -8.49 -8.07
N ALA A 82 17.94 -8.29 -6.82
CA ALA A 82 17.76 -7.01 -6.16
C ALA A 82 16.59 -6.13 -6.71
N VAL A 83 15.81 -6.64 -7.65
CA VAL A 83 14.62 -5.94 -8.17
C VAL A 83 13.42 -6.24 -7.27
N THR A 84 12.68 -5.19 -6.92
CA THR A 84 11.40 -5.29 -6.23
C THR A 84 10.26 -5.21 -7.25
N VAL A 85 9.39 -6.20 -7.25
CA VAL A 85 8.17 -6.23 -8.06
C VAL A 85 6.95 -6.04 -7.16
N PHE A 86 5.88 -5.49 -7.72
CA PHE A 86 4.67 -5.14 -6.98
C PHE A 86 3.43 -5.73 -7.63
N THR A 87 2.46 -6.10 -6.82
CA THR A 87 1.12 -6.44 -7.32
C THR A 87 0.46 -5.23 -7.98
N THR A 88 -0.49 -5.50 -8.86
CA THR A 88 -1.37 -4.48 -9.44
C THR A 88 -2.45 -4.09 -8.44
N ASN A 89 -3.01 -5.09 -7.75
CA ASN A 89 -4.06 -4.89 -6.75
C ASN A 89 -3.50 -4.35 -5.42
N TYR A 90 -4.35 -3.61 -4.72
CA TYR A 90 -4.12 -3.13 -3.37
C TYR A 90 -4.81 -4.06 -2.37
N PHE A 91 -4.02 -4.82 -1.62
CA PHE A 91 -4.53 -5.77 -0.62
C PHE A 91 -4.70 -5.09 0.73
N ALA A 92 -5.92 -5.14 1.26
CA ALA A 92 -6.20 -4.76 2.65
C ALA A 92 -5.77 -5.87 3.62
N GLU A 93 -5.87 -7.12 3.16
CA GLU A 93 -5.40 -8.30 3.87
C GLU A 93 -4.86 -9.33 2.88
N VAL A 94 -3.68 -9.89 3.17
CA VAL A 94 -3.12 -11.04 2.46
C VAL A 94 -3.39 -12.29 3.28
N THR A 95 -4.12 -13.22 2.72
CA THR A 95 -4.48 -14.49 3.38
C THR A 95 -3.58 -15.64 3.01
N ASN A 96 -2.99 -15.58 1.81
CA ASN A 96 -2.08 -16.62 1.32
C ASN A 96 -1.01 -16.02 0.39
N PHE A 97 0.20 -16.57 0.51
CA PHE A 97 1.30 -16.34 -0.41
C PHE A 97 1.92 -17.69 -0.75
N ALA A 98 2.09 -17.97 -2.02
CA ALA A 98 2.66 -19.24 -2.46
C ALA A 98 3.55 -19.07 -3.70
N VAL A 99 4.62 -19.83 -3.76
CA VAL A 99 5.38 -20.01 -4.99
C VAL A 99 4.56 -20.95 -5.90
N ALA A 100 4.18 -20.48 -7.09
CA ALA A 100 3.27 -21.21 -7.97
C ALA A 100 3.87 -22.52 -8.52
N ALA A 101 5.18 -22.53 -8.73
CA ALA A 101 5.90 -23.72 -9.15
C ALA A 101 7.37 -23.63 -8.72
N GLY A 102 7.89 -24.72 -8.19
CA GLY A 102 9.31 -24.84 -7.83
C GLY A 102 9.66 -24.15 -6.52
N THR A 103 10.83 -23.57 -6.48
CA THR A 103 11.45 -22.88 -5.33
C THR A 103 12.04 -21.59 -5.84
N SER A 104 11.95 -20.51 -5.06
CA SER A 104 12.63 -19.26 -5.42
C SER A 104 14.14 -19.47 -5.55
N VAL A 105 14.74 -18.78 -6.48
CA VAL A 105 16.20 -18.76 -6.65
C VAL A 105 16.77 -17.72 -5.69
N GLY A 106 17.40 -18.17 -4.63
CA GLY A 106 17.90 -17.29 -3.57
C GLY A 106 16.84 -16.95 -2.52
N THR A 107 17.08 -15.91 -1.75
CA THR A 107 16.21 -15.49 -0.67
C THR A 107 15.27 -14.38 -1.13
N ILE A 108 13.99 -14.52 -0.82
CA ILE A 108 12.98 -13.50 -1.07
C ILE A 108 12.54 -12.82 0.22
N GLN A 109 12.13 -11.58 0.07
CA GLN A 109 11.44 -10.78 1.08
C GLN A 109 10.06 -10.44 0.53
N VAL A 110 9.04 -10.60 1.35
CA VAL A 110 7.67 -10.26 0.96
C VAL A 110 7.11 -9.23 1.93
N GLY A 111 6.75 -8.09 1.40
CA GLY A 111 6.26 -6.98 2.18
C GLY A 111 5.24 -6.15 1.43
N TYR A 112 5.22 -4.87 1.71
CA TYR A 112 4.37 -3.91 1.03
C TYR A 112 5.14 -2.63 0.71
N GLY A 113 4.62 -1.88 -0.26
CA GLY A 113 5.19 -0.59 -0.61
C GLY A 113 4.40 0.13 -1.69
N GLY A 114 4.93 1.28 -2.11
CA GLY A 114 4.29 2.11 -3.11
C GLY A 114 3.12 2.93 -2.59
N ASP A 115 2.18 3.19 -3.47
CA ASP A 115 0.98 3.95 -3.16
C ASP A 115 0.04 3.17 -2.23
N ILE A 116 -0.87 3.90 -1.59
CA ILE A 116 -1.83 3.37 -0.63
C ILE A 116 -3.24 3.57 -1.16
N ALA A 117 -4.05 2.53 -1.17
CA ALA A 117 -5.47 2.64 -1.49
C ALA A 117 -6.28 2.88 -0.22
N LEU A 118 -7.07 3.94 -0.20
CA LEU A 118 -8.01 4.24 0.86
C LEU A 118 -9.41 3.76 0.45
N PRO A 119 -10.12 3.03 1.30
CA PRO A 119 -11.50 2.68 1.04
C PRO A 119 -12.37 3.95 0.94
N ARG A 120 -13.58 3.80 0.45
CA ARG A 120 -14.53 4.91 0.39
C ARG A 120 -14.72 5.52 1.77
N THR A 121 -14.28 6.76 1.90
CA THR A 121 -14.39 7.53 3.15
C THR A 121 -14.39 9.03 2.84
N ARG A 122 -14.53 9.87 3.86
CA ARG A 122 -14.35 11.32 3.74
C ARG A 122 -13.13 11.76 4.52
N ILE A 123 -12.14 12.30 3.85
CA ILE A 123 -10.96 12.88 4.49
C ILE A 123 -11.33 14.28 5.00
N LYS A 124 -11.17 14.50 6.30
CA LYS A 124 -11.49 15.76 6.97
C LYS A 124 -10.28 16.55 7.42
N ALA A 125 -9.20 15.85 7.73
CA ALA A 125 -7.96 16.48 8.14
C ALA A 125 -6.76 15.57 7.87
N PHE A 126 -5.58 16.17 7.87
CA PHE A 126 -4.28 15.51 7.72
C PHE A 126 -3.33 15.98 8.81
N ASN A 127 -2.54 15.06 9.33
CA ASN A 127 -1.28 15.36 10.00
C ASN A 127 -0.15 14.70 9.22
N TYR A 128 0.90 15.44 8.91
CA TYR A 128 2.04 14.91 8.16
C TYR A 128 3.36 15.52 8.59
N ALA A 129 4.46 14.84 8.29
CA ALA A 129 5.81 15.32 8.47
C ALA A 129 6.67 15.11 7.21
N ALA A 130 7.51 16.11 6.88
CA ALA A 130 8.46 16.09 5.77
C ALA A 130 9.81 16.66 6.24
N PRO A 131 10.57 15.95 7.09
CA PRO A 131 11.71 16.52 7.80
C PRO A 131 12.93 16.78 6.93
N THR A 132 13.16 16.00 5.89
CA THR A 132 14.42 16.01 5.14
C THR A 132 14.38 16.76 3.82
N ALA A 133 13.26 16.77 3.14
CA ALA A 133 13.09 17.40 1.83
C ALA A 133 11.66 17.90 1.64
N ALA A 134 11.47 18.78 0.68
CA ALA A 134 10.13 19.13 0.24
C ALA A 134 9.38 17.88 -0.23
N GLY A 135 8.15 17.74 0.21
CA GLY A 135 7.34 16.56 -0.01
C GLY A 135 5.98 16.88 -0.62
N SER A 136 5.27 15.85 -1.02
CA SER A 136 3.89 15.99 -1.47
C SER A 136 3.01 14.83 -1.01
N ILE A 137 1.74 15.13 -0.83
CA ILE A 137 0.66 14.17 -0.64
C ILE A 137 -0.30 14.39 -1.78
N THR A 138 -0.49 13.38 -2.61
CA THR A 138 -1.42 13.43 -3.75
C THR A 138 -2.49 12.37 -3.54
N VAL A 139 -3.76 12.77 -3.60
CA VAL A 139 -4.90 11.85 -3.57
C VAL A 139 -5.56 11.86 -4.94
N THR A 140 -5.59 10.72 -5.58
CA THR A 140 -6.20 10.52 -6.91
C THR A 140 -7.38 9.57 -6.82
N ARG A 141 -8.23 9.58 -7.85
CA ARG A 141 -9.27 8.57 -8.01
C ARG A 141 -8.67 7.34 -8.65
N ASP A 142 -8.78 6.21 -7.95
CA ASP A 142 -8.37 4.87 -8.39
C ASP A 142 -7.14 4.86 -9.32
N ASP A 143 -7.33 4.52 -10.59
CA ASP A 143 -6.27 4.36 -11.60
C ASP A 143 -5.94 5.63 -12.40
N ASN A 144 -6.71 6.74 -12.19
CA ASN A 144 -6.51 7.96 -12.95
C ASN A 144 -5.61 8.96 -12.22
N SER A 145 -4.29 8.72 -12.29
CA SER A 145 -3.27 9.58 -11.69
C SER A 145 -3.19 10.99 -12.29
N THR A 146 -3.91 11.26 -13.38
CA THR A 146 -3.85 12.56 -14.07
C THR A 146 -4.76 13.63 -13.48
N LEU A 147 -5.72 13.24 -12.63
CA LEU A 147 -6.67 14.15 -12.01
C LEU A 147 -6.67 13.99 -10.47
N PRO A 148 -5.76 14.64 -9.76
CA PRO A 148 -5.78 14.62 -8.32
C PRO A 148 -7.05 15.30 -7.79
N ILE A 149 -7.68 14.69 -6.79
CA ILE A 149 -8.78 15.31 -6.04
C ILE A 149 -8.25 16.18 -4.90
N LEU A 150 -7.00 15.93 -4.50
CA LEU A 150 -6.26 16.75 -3.55
C LEU A 150 -4.77 16.64 -3.82
N GLU A 151 -4.09 17.76 -3.76
CA GLU A 151 -2.63 17.84 -3.76
C GLU A 151 -2.17 18.80 -2.68
N ILE A 152 -1.26 18.34 -1.83
CA ILE A 152 -0.62 19.12 -0.78
C ILE A 152 0.89 19.05 -1.03
N THR A 153 1.50 20.23 -1.15
CA THR A 153 2.96 20.35 -1.18
C THR A 153 3.45 20.87 0.18
N SER A 154 4.50 20.27 0.68
CA SER A 154 5.13 20.63 1.95
C SER A 154 6.54 21.12 1.71
N PRO A 155 6.98 22.25 2.29
CA PRO A 155 8.38 22.62 2.31
C PRO A 155 9.20 21.59 3.10
N ALA A 156 10.51 21.59 2.89
CA ALA A 156 11.44 20.82 3.73
C ALA A 156 11.45 21.36 5.16
N GLY A 157 11.82 20.51 6.13
CA GLY A 157 12.01 20.92 7.52
C GLY A 157 10.77 20.83 8.40
N ILE A 158 9.68 20.25 7.92
CA ILE A 158 8.48 19.94 8.74
C ILE A 158 8.79 18.70 9.58
N VAL A 159 9.45 18.91 10.72
CA VAL A 159 9.85 17.83 11.64
C VAL A 159 8.68 17.38 12.52
N GLU A 160 7.83 18.31 12.91
CA GLU A 160 6.60 18.05 13.66
C GLU A 160 5.41 17.99 12.71
N SER A 161 4.38 17.24 13.11
CA SER A 161 3.18 17.07 12.28
C SER A 161 2.53 18.40 11.97
N SER A 162 2.52 18.80 10.71
CA SER A 162 1.66 19.90 10.26
C SER A 162 0.22 19.40 10.17
N HIS A 163 -0.70 20.18 10.72
CA HIS A 163 -2.13 19.86 10.71
C HIS A 163 -2.85 20.70 9.66
N LEU A 164 -3.55 20.03 8.74
CA LEU A 164 -4.41 20.68 7.75
C LEU A 164 -5.83 20.17 7.91
N THR A 165 -6.76 21.08 8.16
CA THR A 165 -8.19 20.77 8.20
C THR A 165 -8.83 21.09 6.86
N ILE A 166 -9.65 20.18 6.36
CA ILE A 166 -10.46 20.38 5.17
C ILE A 166 -11.82 20.91 5.61
N PRO A 167 -12.25 22.11 5.12
CA PRO A 167 -13.51 22.71 5.51
C PRO A 167 -14.74 21.86 5.18
N GLU A 168 -15.81 22.12 5.91
CA GLU A 168 -17.16 21.56 5.69
C GLU A 168 -17.23 20.03 5.73
N ASN A 169 -17.61 19.42 4.61
CA ASN A 169 -17.91 17.99 4.52
C ASN A 169 -16.69 17.11 4.23
N GLY A 170 -15.48 17.68 4.11
CA GLY A 170 -14.28 16.94 3.74
C GLY A 170 -14.28 16.49 2.28
N ILE A 171 -13.23 15.76 1.88
CA ILE A 171 -13.07 15.22 0.52
C ILE A 171 -13.50 13.76 0.51
N LEU A 172 -14.48 13.43 -0.34
CA LEU A 172 -14.93 12.05 -0.53
C LEU A 172 -13.94 11.29 -1.41
N THR A 173 -13.39 10.20 -0.87
CA THR A 173 -12.56 9.26 -1.61
C THR A 173 -13.45 8.26 -2.32
N THR A 174 -13.70 8.46 -3.60
CA THR A 174 -14.42 7.50 -4.47
C THR A 174 -13.66 7.30 -5.75
N GLY A 175 -13.59 6.06 -6.20
CA GLY A 175 -13.07 5.74 -7.52
C GLY A 175 -14.03 6.11 -8.64
N SER A 176 -13.54 6.15 -9.88
CA SER A 176 -14.31 6.51 -11.08
C SER A 176 -14.97 5.31 -11.75
N ASN A 177 -14.45 4.11 -11.61
CA ASN A 177 -14.83 2.92 -12.39
C ASN A 177 -15.33 1.74 -11.54
N ASN A 178 -16.31 1.97 -10.67
CA ASN A 178 -16.80 0.97 -9.71
C ASN A 178 -15.79 0.55 -8.62
N ASN A 179 -14.56 1.04 -8.65
CA ASN A 179 -13.61 0.87 -7.56
C ASN A 179 -13.93 1.89 -6.48
N ASN A 180 -14.29 1.42 -5.31
CA ASN A 180 -14.68 2.26 -4.17
C ASN A 180 -13.47 2.67 -3.33
N TYR A 181 -12.37 3.09 -3.97
CA TYR A 181 -11.18 3.55 -3.27
C TYR A 181 -10.51 4.74 -3.97
N ALA A 182 -9.67 5.46 -3.25
CA ALA A 182 -8.77 6.47 -3.80
C ALA A 182 -7.33 6.08 -3.50
N ILE A 183 -6.40 6.53 -4.34
CA ILE A 183 -4.97 6.27 -4.19
C ILE A 183 -4.32 7.47 -3.54
N VAL A 184 -3.52 7.22 -2.52
CA VAL A 184 -2.67 8.21 -1.86
C VAL A 184 -1.23 7.92 -2.21
N SER A 185 -0.60 8.85 -2.92
CA SER A 185 0.81 8.81 -3.27
C SER A 185 1.57 9.81 -2.40
N LEU A 186 2.70 9.39 -1.87
CA LEU A 186 3.52 10.13 -0.92
C LEU A 186 4.94 10.30 -1.45
N THR A 187 5.42 11.53 -1.47
CA THR A 187 6.82 11.84 -1.80
C THR A 187 7.47 12.57 -0.63
N ASN A 188 8.58 12.06 -0.11
CA ASN A 188 9.33 12.65 1.01
C ASN A 188 8.48 12.93 2.27
N ILE A 189 7.40 12.20 2.46
CA ILE A 189 6.55 12.25 3.66
C ILE A 189 6.94 11.07 4.54
N THR A 190 7.32 11.35 5.78
CA THR A 190 7.77 10.32 6.74
C THR A 190 6.67 9.84 7.67
N SER A 191 5.63 10.64 7.84
CA SER A 191 4.42 10.23 8.57
C SER A 191 3.19 10.90 7.97
N LEU A 192 2.09 10.17 7.96
CA LEU A 192 0.79 10.67 7.54
C LEU A 192 -0.30 10.08 8.44
N THR A 193 -1.14 10.92 8.98
CA THR A 193 -2.37 10.52 9.66
C THR A 193 -3.54 11.19 8.98
N LEU A 194 -4.52 10.41 8.55
CA LEU A 194 -5.76 10.88 7.96
C LEU A 194 -6.88 10.78 8.98
N TYR A 195 -7.65 11.83 9.13
CA TYR A 195 -8.86 11.86 9.92
C TYR A 195 -10.06 11.77 8.97
N CYS A 196 -10.81 10.70 9.10
CA CYS A 196 -11.92 10.36 8.22
C CYS A 196 -13.25 10.30 8.98
N GLY A 197 -14.37 10.43 8.27
CA GLY A 197 -15.70 10.33 8.88
C GLY A 197 -16.84 10.40 7.88
#